data_42f844a343061fb02a4ae59baad377df
#
_entry.id   42f844a343061fb02a4ae59baad377df
#
_cell.length_a   1.000
_cell.length_b   1.000
_cell.length_c   1.000
_cell.angle_alpha   90.00
_cell.angle_beta   90.00
_cell.angle_gamma   90.00
#
_symmetry.space_group_name_H-M   'P 1'
#
loop_
_entity.id
_entity.type
_entity.pdbx_description
1 polymer ?
#
loop_
_entity_poly.entity_id
_entity_poly.type
_entity_poly.pdbx_seq_one_letter_code
_entity_poly.pdbx_strand_id
1 'polypeptide(L)'
;MKSHAFDYQRPRDVEESLRFLSNENSKPLAGGQSLGPMLNLRIVQPALLVDLRHIEELKAATETKDSVTFGACVTHAAIEDGRVPDPTRGFMREIAANIAYRAVRNRGTIGGSLAHADPAADWPSALSVLGATVLIAGPGGRREVLIDKFLTGLFETALKADEILVAIRVPKLSARARVGYWKFCRKAGEFAQAIGAALDDPDRGFARAVIGATRGAPHLLADAAALFAKPEKQALLRAVDGAGLAADAYNRQLHAVALRRAIEKLAA
;
A
#
# COMPACT_ATOMS: atom_id res chain seq x y z
N MET A 1 15.31 4.00 23.79
CA MET A 1 16.60 3.81 23.10
C MET A 1 16.82 4.97 22.15
N LYS A 2 18.06 5.30 21.81
CA LYS A 2 18.41 6.36 20.86
C LYS A 2 18.96 5.71 19.59
N SER A 3 18.66 6.32 18.43
CA SER A 3 19.24 5.94 17.14
C SER A 3 20.77 6.05 17.16
N HIS A 4 21.44 5.38 16.25
CA HIS A 4 22.82 5.69 15.87
C HIS A 4 22.90 7.13 15.33
N ALA A 5 24.08 7.75 15.35
CA ALA A 5 24.30 9.06 14.70
C ALA A 5 24.15 8.92 13.18
N PHE A 6 23.55 9.91 12.56
CA PHE A 6 23.39 10.01 11.10
C PHE A 6 23.40 11.46 10.69
N ASP A 7 23.83 11.72 9.46
CA ASP A 7 23.66 13.00 8.81
C ASP A 7 22.24 13.16 8.25
N TYR A 8 21.82 14.42 8.02
CA TYR A 8 20.46 14.71 7.59
C TYR A 8 20.44 15.77 6.50
N GLN A 9 19.80 15.43 5.37
CA GLN A 9 19.66 16.33 4.21
C GLN A 9 18.20 16.56 3.86
N ARG A 10 17.90 17.79 3.40
CA ARG A 10 16.59 18.23 2.93
C ARG A 10 16.67 18.66 1.48
N PRO A 11 16.54 17.74 0.52
CA PRO A 11 16.54 18.08 -0.89
C PRO A 11 15.33 18.96 -1.26
N ARG A 12 15.51 19.79 -2.26
CA ARG A 12 14.47 20.69 -2.79
C ARG A 12 13.58 20.00 -3.81
N ASP A 13 14.12 18.99 -4.48
CA ASP A 13 13.46 18.25 -5.56
C ASP A 13 13.89 16.78 -5.62
N VAL A 14 13.25 16.03 -6.51
CA VAL A 14 13.51 14.61 -6.72
C VAL A 14 14.93 14.36 -7.19
N GLU A 15 15.46 15.20 -8.08
CA GLU A 15 16.82 15.03 -8.64
C GLU A 15 17.89 15.22 -7.56
N GLU A 16 17.73 16.23 -6.72
CA GLU A 16 18.63 16.45 -5.59
C GLU A 16 18.56 15.29 -4.59
N SER A 17 17.36 14.75 -4.35
CA SER A 17 17.20 13.58 -3.47
C SER A 17 17.92 12.34 -4.02
N LEU A 18 17.86 12.09 -5.31
CA LEU A 18 18.58 10.98 -5.96
C LEU A 18 20.09 11.14 -5.84
N ARG A 19 20.62 12.38 -5.96
CA ARG A 19 22.06 12.64 -5.75
C ARG A 19 22.50 12.31 -4.32
N PHE A 20 21.70 12.64 -3.30
CA PHE A 20 22.02 12.25 -1.92
C PHE A 20 21.90 10.75 -1.69
N LEU A 21 20.92 10.10 -2.32
CA LEU A 21 20.68 8.66 -2.19
C LEU A 21 21.72 7.80 -2.94
N SER A 22 22.49 8.37 -3.86
CA SER A 22 23.61 7.67 -4.48
C SER A 22 24.78 7.41 -3.51
N ASN A 23 24.82 8.09 -2.36
CA ASN A 23 25.81 7.79 -1.33
C ASN A 23 25.48 6.45 -0.65
N GLU A 24 26.53 5.68 -0.39
CA GLU A 24 26.40 4.42 0.35
C GLU A 24 25.74 4.63 1.71
N ASN A 25 24.90 3.67 2.11
CA ASN A 25 24.20 3.67 3.38
C ASN A 25 23.31 4.89 3.65
N SER A 26 22.72 5.48 2.59
CA SER A 26 21.68 6.50 2.72
C SER A 26 20.28 5.87 2.75
N LYS A 27 19.30 6.56 3.38
CA LYS A 27 17.90 6.11 3.43
C LYS A 27 16.93 7.28 3.20
N PRO A 28 15.92 7.12 2.32
CA PRO A 28 14.86 8.11 2.17
C PRO A 28 13.98 8.13 3.42
N LEU A 29 13.60 9.33 3.86
CA LEU A 29 12.70 9.57 4.98
C LEU A 29 11.43 10.26 4.47
N ALA A 30 10.30 9.56 4.49
CA ALA A 30 8.96 10.13 4.30
C ALA A 30 8.31 10.40 5.67
N GLY A 31 7.18 9.78 5.98
CA GLY A 31 6.47 9.98 7.26
C GLY A 31 7.23 9.56 8.51
N GLY A 32 8.21 8.69 8.40
CA GLY A 32 9.07 8.21 9.48
C GLY A 32 8.38 7.28 10.49
N GLN A 33 7.15 6.80 10.20
CA GLN A 33 6.36 6.04 11.19
C GLN A 33 6.78 4.55 11.29
N SER A 34 7.50 4.04 10.30
CA SER A 34 8.20 2.75 10.36
C SER A 34 9.70 2.96 10.58
N LEU A 35 10.32 3.83 9.76
CA LEU A 35 11.77 4.07 9.82
C LEU A 35 12.20 4.64 11.20
N GLY A 36 11.43 5.54 11.82
CA GLY A 36 11.76 6.11 13.11
C GLY A 36 11.89 5.06 14.23
N PRO A 37 10.89 4.17 14.43
CA PRO A 37 11.04 3.03 15.34
C PRO A 37 12.24 2.12 15.00
N MET A 38 12.48 1.83 13.71
CA MET A 38 13.61 0.99 13.27
C MET A 38 14.97 1.62 13.61
N LEU A 39 15.09 2.96 13.47
CA LEU A 39 16.28 3.71 13.90
C LEU A 39 16.47 3.62 15.43
N ASN A 40 15.41 3.85 16.20
CA ASN A 40 15.45 3.81 17.66
C ASN A 40 15.82 2.42 18.19
N LEU A 41 15.34 1.37 17.55
CA LEU A 41 15.66 -0.03 17.84
C LEU A 41 17.02 -0.47 17.25
N ARG A 42 17.68 0.39 16.47
CA ARG A 42 18.92 0.11 15.73
C ARG A 42 18.85 -1.08 14.79
N ILE A 43 17.66 -1.38 14.27
CA ILE A 43 17.43 -2.39 13.23
C ILE A 43 18.06 -1.92 11.90
N VAL A 44 18.00 -0.61 11.66
CA VAL A 44 18.70 0.05 10.56
C VAL A 44 19.57 1.19 11.10
N GLN A 45 20.74 1.39 10.49
CA GLN A 45 21.74 2.37 10.93
C GLN A 45 22.31 3.09 9.70
N PRO A 46 21.50 3.92 9.00
CA PRO A 46 21.99 4.68 7.85
C PRO A 46 23.00 5.74 8.29
N ALA A 47 23.96 6.04 7.44
CA ALA A 47 24.86 7.17 7.62
C ALA A 47 24.16 8.49 7.30
N LEU A 48 23.19 8.48 6.36
CA LEU A 48 22.49 9.67 5.89
C LEU A 48 20.98 9.42 5.80
N LEU A 49 20.18 10.34 6.33
CA LEU A 49 18.74 10.42 6.07
C LEU A 49 18.45 11.54 5.07
N VAL A 50 17.71 11.21 4.01
CA VAL A 50 17.28 12.13 2.97
C VAL A 50 15.78 12.42 3.15
N ASP A 51 15.43 13.59 3.66
CA ASP A 51 14.06 13.98 3.99
C ASP A 51 13.26 14.41 2.76
N LEU A 52 12.36 13.58 2.30
CA LEU A 52 11.54 13.80 1.12
C LEU A 52 10.32 14.69 1.38
N ARG A 53 9.96 14.98 2.63
CA ARG A 53 8.70 15.63 3.02
C ARG A 53 8.56 17.08 2.56
N HIS A 54 9.66 17.71 2.16
CA HIS A 54 9.66 19.11 1.71
C HIS A 54 9.57 19.26 0.19
N ILE A 55 9.63 18.16 -0.56
CA ILE A 55 9.50 18.16 -2.01
C ILE A 55 8.04 18.30 -2.38
N GLU A 56 7.66 19.43 -3.01
CA GLU A 56 6.25 19.75 -3.32
C GLU A 56 5.62 18.71 -4.26
N GLU A 57 6.37 18.24 -5.26
CA GLU A 57 5.91 17.18 -6.17
C GLU A 57 5.43 15.93 -5.43
N LEU A 58 6.14 15.55 -4.36
CA LEU A 58 5.82 14.34 -3.59
C LEU A 58 4.61 14.51 -2.65
N LYS A 59 4.16 15.75 -2.42
CA LYS A 59 2.96 16.05 -1.61
C LYS A 59 1.72 16.33 -2.46
N ALA A 60 1.90 16.55 -3.74
CA ALA A 60 0.81 16.90 -4.64
C ALA A 60 -0.09 15.69 -4.92
N ALA A 61 -1.36 15.97 -5.21
CA ALA A 61 -2.27 15.01 -5.82
C ALA A 61 -2.88 15.65 -7.07
N THR A 62 -2.76 14.96 -8.19
CA THR A 62 -3.26 15.43 -9.49
C THR A 62 -4.34 14.52 -10.00
N GLU A 63 -5.43 15.12 -10.51
CA GLU A 63 -6.58 14.39 -11.01
C GLU A 63 -6.65 14.52 -12.54
N THR A 64 -6.92 13.41 -13.19
CA THR A 64 -7.25 13.33 -14.63
C THR A 64 -8.67 12.81 -14.80
N LYS A 65 -9.12 12.68 -16.06
CA LYS A 65 -10.41 12.05 -16.37
C LYS A 65 -10.51 10.63 -15.78
N ASP A 66 -9.44 9.84 -15.85
CA ASP A 66 -9.45 8.40 -15.63
C ASP A 66 -8.72 7.95 -14.34
N SER A 67 -7.98 8.83 -13.70
CA SER A 67 -7.16 8.49 -12.53
C SER A 67 -6.86 9.68 -11.62
N VAL A 68 -6.40 9.37 -10.40
CA VAL A 68 -5.74 10.31 -9.50
C VAL A 68 -4.33 9.80 -9.23
N THR A 69 -3.35 10.69 -9.33
CA THR A 69 -1.94 10.41 -9.01
C THR A 69 -1.60 11.10 -7.70
N PHE A 70 -1.26 10.31 -6.69
CA PHE A 70 -0.86 10.76 -5.36
C PHE A 70 0.66 10.77 -5.26
N GLY A 71 1.26 11.90 -4.93
CA GLY A 71 2.67 11.96 -4.58
C GLY A 71 2.99 11.07 -3.36
N ALA A 72 4.18 10.53 -3.32
CA ALA A 72 4.59 9.53 -2.32
C ALA A 72 4.50 10.03 -0.87
N CYS A 73 4.61 11.33 -0.65
CA CYS A 73 4.51 11.98 0.66
C CYS A 73 3.09 12.44 1.01
N VAL A 74 2.07 12.15 0.20
CA VAL A 74 0.66 12.35 0.60
C VAL A 74 0.38 11.51 1.85
N THR A 75 -0.06 12.18 2.92
CA THR A 75 -0.26 11.54 4.21
C THR A 75 -1.58 10.77 4.27
N HIS A 76 -1.64 9.74 5.12
CA HIS A 76 -2.89 9.02 5.38
C HIS A 76 -3.99 9.98 5.85
N ALA A 77 -3.65 10.96 6.70
CA ALA A 77 -4.59 11.98 7.16
C ALA A 77 -5.11 12.88 6.02
N ALA A 78 -4.30 13.18 5.00
CA ALA A 78 -4.77 13.96 3.85
C ALA A 78 -5.82 13.18 3.03
N ILE A 79 -5.66 11.86 2.89
CA ILE A 79 -6.63 10.99 2.24
C ILE A 79 -7.89 10.83 3.11
N GLU A 80 -7.73 10.53 4.41
CA GLU A 80 -8.81 10.38 5.39
C GLU A 80 -9.73 11.60 5.42
N ASP A 81 -9.13 12.81 5.49
CA ASP A 81 -9.86 14.07 5.61
C ASP A 81 -10.45 14.57 4.27
N GLY A 82 -10.18 13.89 3.15
CA GLY A 82 -10.60 14.33 1.82
C GLY A 82 -9.91 15.62 1.36
N ARG A 83 -8.68 15.88 1.81
CA ARG A 83 -7.87 17.02 1.38
C ARG A 83 -7.21 16.81 0.02
N VAL A 84 -7.35 15.63 -0.55
CA VAL A 84 -6.92 15.24 -1.88
C VAL A 84 -8.09 14.61 -2.64
N PRO A 85 -8.09 14.63 -3.99
CA PRO A 85 -9.13 13.97 -4.79
C PRO A 85 -9.27 12.48 -4.45
N ASP A 86 -10.49 11.94 -4.50
CA ASP A 86 -10.77 10.54 -4.22
C ASP A 86 -11.25 9.82 -5.49
N PRO A 87 -10.44 8.93 -6.09
CA PRO A 87 -10.82 8.16 -7.27
C PRO A 87 -11.76 6.99 -6.95
N THR A 88 -12.03 6.71 -5.68
CA THR A 88 -12.59 5.44 -5.21
C THR A 88 -13.92 5.55 -4.48
N ARG A 89 -14.56 6.74 -4.54
CA ARG A 89 -15.88 6.98 -3.95
C ARG A 89 -15.93 6.64 -2.45
N GLY A 90 -14.88 7.03 -1.71
CA GLY A 90 -14.79 6.86 -0.26
C GLY A 90 -13.95 5.67 0.20
N PHE A 91 -13.68 4.70 -0.66
CA PHE A 91 -12.93 3.50 -0.27
C PHE A 91 -11.53 3.81 0.28
N MET A 92 -10.73 4.62 -0.43
CA MET A 92 -9.40 5.01 0.07
C MET A 92 -9.48 5.82 1.37
N ARG A 93 -10.52 6.61 1.56
CA ARG A 93 -10.74 7.34 2.82
C ARG A 93 -11.04 6.39 3.98
N GLU A 94 -11.88 5.36 3.75
CA GLU A 94 -12.17 4.30 4.74
C GLU A 94 -10.89 3.55 5.12
N ILE A 95 -10.08 3.16 4.12
CA ILE A 95 -8.79 2.50 4.37
C ILE A 95 -7.88 3.38 5.23
N ALA A 96 -7.69 4.65 4.83
CA ALA A 96 -6.82 5.59 5.54
C ALA A 96 -7.26 5.77 7.01
N ALA A 97 -8.57 5.92 7.27
CA ALA A 97 -9.13 6.09 8.60
C ALA A 97 -8.86 4.91 9.55
N ASN A 98 -8.68 3.71 8.99
CA ASN A 98 -8.44 2.48 9.75
C ASN A 98 -6.94 2.15 9.94
N ILE A 99 -6.03 3.00 9.45
CA ILE A 99 -4.58 2.84 9.66
C ILE A 99 -4.21 3.42 11.02
N ALA A 100 -3.70 2.59 11.90
CA ALA A 100 -3.10 2.98 13.18
C ALA A 100 -3.89 4.07 13.95
N TYR A 101 -3.20 5.01 14.58
CA TYR A 101 -3.78 6.13 15.31
C TYR A 101 -3.64 7.43 14.51
N ARG A 102 -4.48 8.42 14.79
CA ARG A 102 -4.45 9.72 14.10
C ARG A 102 -3.06 10.37 14.08
N ALA A 103 -2.30 10.29 15.17
CA ALA A 103 -0.93 10.81 15.24
C ALA A 103 0.00 10.17 14.20
N VAL A 104 -0.14 8.86 13.97
CA VAL A 104 0.58 8.12 12.91
C VAL A 104 0.11 8.57 11.53
N ARG A 105 -1.22 8.69 11.32
CA ARG A 105 -1.80 9.11 10.03
C ARG A 105 -1.43 10.52 9.63
N ASN A 106 -1.23 11.42 10.59
CA ASN A 106 -0.77 12.78 10.32
C ASN A 106 0.63 12.85 9.69
N ARG A 107 1.42 11.81 9.82
CA ARG A 107 2.82 11.74 9.33
C ARG A 107 3.05 10.62 8.33
N GLY A 108 2.49 9.44 8.57
CA GLY A 108 2.60 8.29 7.68
C GLY A 108 2.05 8.61 6.29
N THR A 109 2.73 8.13 5.25
CA THR A 109 2.44 8.46 3.85
C THR A 109 2.13 7.21 3.04
N ILE A 110 1.33 7.37 1.99
CA ILE A 110 0.95 6.28 1.09
C ILE A 110 2.19 5.64 0.43
N GLY A 111 3.13 6.46 -0.07
CA GLY A 111 4.36 5.97 -0.67
C GLY A 111 5.31 5.33 0.34
N GLY A 112 5.42 5.90 1.55
CA GLY A 112 6.23 5.32 2.62
C GLY A 112 5.74 3.95 3.06
N SER A 113 4.41 3.75 3.09
CA SER A 113 3.81 2.44 3.39
C SER A 113 4.13 1.40 2.31
N LEU A 114 4.02 1.77 1.02
CA LEU A 114 4.37 0.88 -0.09
C LEU A 114 5.86 0.56 -0.16
N ALA A 115 6.72 1.57 0.02
CA ALA A 115 8.18 1.37 -0.01
C ALA A 115 8.67 0.51 1.17
N HIS A 116 7.97 0.53 2.31
CA HIS A 116 8.23 -0.37 3.44
C HIS A 116 7.79 -1.81 3.17
N ALA A 117 6.75 -1.98 2.35
CA ALA A 117 6.21 -3.26 1.90
C ALA A 117 5.91 -4.26 3.04
N ASP A 118 5.39 -3.77 4.18
CA ASP A 118 4.88 -4.64 5.23
C ASP A 118 3.60 -5.34 4.71
N PRO A 119 3.55 -6.69 4.63
CA PRO A 119 2.37 -7.41 4.15
C PRO A 119 1.11 -7.17 4.97
N ALA A 120 1.26 -6.85 6.25
CA ALA A 120 0.16 -6.58 7.18
C ALA A 120 -0.39 -5.13 7.09
N ALA A 121 0.25 -4.27 6.28
CA ALA A 121 -0.23 -2.92 6.04
C ALA A 121 -1.44 -2.91 5.10
N ASP A 122 -2.29 -1.91 5.25
CA ASP A 122 -3.53 -1.77 4.47
C ASP A 122 -3.28 -1.42 3.00
N TRP A 123 -2.36 -0.48 2.70
CA TRP A 123 -2.15 0.03 1.34
C TRP A 123 -1.68 -1.03 0.33
N PRO A 124 -0.77 -1.95 0.64
CA PRO A 124 -0.41 -3.03 -0.28
C PRO A 124 -1.64 -3.77 -0.83
N SER A 125 -2.54 -4.20 0.03
CA SER A 125 -3.75 -4.94 -0.36
C SER A 125 -4.79 -4.06 -1.05
N ALA A 126 -5.05 -2.86 -0.52
CA ALA A 126 -6.03 -1.94 -1.08
C ALA A 126 -5.65 -1.44 -2.48
N LEU A 127 -4.38 -1.10 -2.69
CA LEU A 127 -3.89 -0.64 -4.00
C LEU A 127 -3.77 -1.78 -5.01
N SER A 128 -3.48 -3.01 -4.55
CA SER A 128 -3.47 -4.19 -5.42
C SER A 128 -4.85 -4.49 -5.98
N VAL A 129 -5.91 -4.45 -5.17
CA VAL A 129 -7.26 -4.68 -5.67
C VAL A 129 -7.72 -3.58 -6.63
N LEU A 130 -7.31 -2.33 -6.40
CA LEU A 130 -7.61 -1.19 -7.27
C LEU A 130 -6.82 -1.21 -8.59
N GLY A 131 -5.76 -2.00 -8.70
CA GLY A 131 -4.90 -2.03 -9.88
C GLY A 131 -4.08 -0.77 -10.06
N ALA A 132 -3.54 -0.25 -8.98
CA ALA A 132 -2.72 0.94 -9.00
C ALA A 132 -1.40 0.75 -9.75
N THR A 133 -0.81 1.86 -10.20
CA THR A 133 0.52 1.92 -10.82
C THR A 133 1.44 2.74 -9.93
N VAL A 134 2.62 2.23 -9.66
CA VAL A 134 3.66 2.92 -8.89
C VAL A 134 4.60 3.64 -9.87
N LEU A 135 4.88 4.92 -9.62
CA LEU A 135 5.80 5.74 -10.37
C LEU A 135 7.11 5.83 -9.58
N ILE A 136 8.21 5.52 -10.23
CA ILE A 136 9.54 5.43 -9.64
C ILE A 136 10.46 6.40 -10.38
N ALA A 137 11.35 7.06 -9.66
CA ALA A 137 12.45 7.84 -10.22
C ALA A 137 13.79 7.27 -9.76
N GLY A 138 14.77 7.30 -10.65
CA GLY A 138 16.13 6.87 -10.42
C GLY A 138 17.10 7.53 -11.42
N PRO A 139 18.39 7.19 -11.39
CA PRO A 139 19.40 7.78 -12.28
C PRO A 139 19.10 7.57 -13.77
N GLY A 140 18.37 6.49 -14.10
CA GLY A 140 17.94 6.20 -15.49
C GLY A 140 16.66 6.93 -15.92
N GLY A 141 16.14 7.86 -15.12
CA GLY A 141 14.89 8.56 -15.36
C GLY A 141 13.71 8.00 -14.59
N ARG A 142 12.50 8.19 -15.12
CA ARG A 142 11.25 7.73 -14.48
C ARG A 142 10.73 6.46 -15.16
N ARG A 143 10.17 5.57 -14.36
CA ARG A 143 9.50 4.34 -14.83
C ARG A 143 8.23 4.06 -14.07
N GLU A 144 7.34 3.31 -14.68
CA GLU A 144 6.08 2.86 -14.10
C GLU A 144 6.09 1.35 -13.87
N VAL A 145 5.51 0.92 -12.74
CA VAL A 145 5.40 -0.49 -12.39
C VAL A 145 3.99 -0.74 -11.86
N LEU A 146 3.30 -1.75 -12.35
CA LEU A 146 2.04 -2.18 -11.77
C LEU A 146 2.25 -2.62 -10.32
N ILE A 147 1.30 -2.34 -9.45
CA ILE A 147 1.40 -2.63 -8.00
C ILE A 147 1.69 -4.11 -7.72
N ASP A 148 1.12 -5.04 -8.50
CA ASP A 148 1.32 -6.48 -8.38
C ASP A 148 2.73 -6.95 -8.81
N LYS A 149 3.47 -6.10 -9.53
CA LYS A 149 4.88 -6.30 -9.89
C LYS A 149 5.83 -5.46 -9.03
N PHE A 150 5.28 -4.48 -8.31
CA PHE A 150 6.05 -3.63 -7.41
C PHE A 150 6.35 -4.32 -6.07
N LEU A 151 5.34 -4.98 -5.50
CA LEU A 151 5.48 -5.74 -4.25
C LEU A 151 5.99 -7.15 -4.59
N THR A 152 7.23 -7.45 -4.24
CA THR A 152 7.90 -8.69 -4.65
C THR A 152 8.02 -9.72 -3.53
N GLY A 153 7.89 -9.30 -2.27
CA GLY A 153 8.03 -10.20 -1.13
C GLY A 153 7.78 -9.54 0.21
N LEU A 154 8.23 -10.18 1.27
CA LEU A 154 8.16 -9.71 2.65
C LEU A 154 9.17 -8.57 2.85
N PHE A 155 8.69 -7.33 3.01
CA PHE A 155 9.50 -6.12 3.05
C PHE A 155 10.37 -5.91 1.79
N GLU A 156 9.91 -6.42 0.65
CA GLU A 156 10.62 -6.38 -0.62
C GLU A 156 9.78 -5.70 -1.70
N THR A 157 10.45 -4.86 -2.49
CA THR A 157 9.84 -4.15 -3.61
C THR A 157 10.75 -4.20 -4.84
N ALA A 158 10.22 -3.80 -6.00
CA ALA A 158 10.96 -3.64 -7.24
C ALA A 158 11.83 -2.36 -7.28
N LEU A 159 11.94 -1.60 -6.17
CA LEU A 159 12.86 -0.47 -6.07
C LEU A 159 14.31 -0.94 -6.04
N LYS A 160 15.15 -0.29 -6.83
CA LYS A 160 16.60 -0.41 -6.71
C LYS A 160 17.10 0.49 -5.58
N ALA A 161 18.34 0.27 -5.16
CA ALA A 161 18.95 1.01 -4.05
C ALA A 161 19.05 2.54 -4.31
N ASP A 162 19.17 2.93 -5.57
CA ASP A 162 19.31 4.30 -6.07
C ASP A 162 17.98 4.88 -6.63
N GLU A 163 16.85 4.22 -6.37
CA GLU A 163 15.53 4.65 -6.81
C GLU A 163 14.64 5.07 -5.63
N ILE A 164 13.70 5.98 -5.91
CA ILE A 164 12.62 6.35 -4.98
C ILE A 164 11.26 6.19 -5.63
N LEU A 165 10.28 5.81 -4.81
CA LEU A 165 8.88 5.89 -5.17
C LEU A 165 8.46 7.36 -5.13
N VAL A 166 8.02 7.91 -6.27
CA VAL A 166 7.63 9.33 -6.38
C VAL A 166 6.13 9.54 -6.33
N ALA A 167 5.35 8.61 -6.88
CA ALA A 167 3.90 8.72 -6.88
C ALA A 167 3.20 7.36 -7.04
N ILE A 168 1.90 7.35 -6.75
CA ILE A 168 0.99 6.23 -6.98
C ILE A 168 -0.18 6.73 -7.82
N ARG A 169 -0.41 6.15 -9.00
CA ARG A 169 -1.57 6.42 -9.83
C ARG A 169 -2.65 5.38 -9.57
N VAL A 170 -3.83 5.86 -9.16
CA VAL A 170 -4.99 5.02 -8.85
C VAL A 170 -6.07 5.30 -9.88
N PRO A 171 -6.56 4.28 -10.60
CA PRO A 171 -7.66 4.42 -11.54
C PRO A 171 -8.95 4.84 -10.82
N LYS A 172 -9.76 5.69 -11.47
CA LYS A 172 -11.10 6.01 -10.98
C LYS A 172 -12.02 4.81 -11.13
N LEU A 173 -12.78 4.53 -10.09
CA LEU A 173 -13.85 3.53 -10.15
C LEU A 173 -15.02 4.04 -10.99
N SER A 174 -15.63 3.14 -11.76
CA SER A 174 -16.85 3.46 -12.52
C SER A 174 -18.05 3.72 -11.59
N ALA A 175 -19.15 4.23 -12.16
CA ALA A 175 -20.37 4.47 -11.40
C ALA A 175 -20.98 3.18 -10.81
N ARG A 176 -20.83 2.05 -11.51
CA ARG A 176 -21.34 0.74 -11.10
C ARG A 176 -20.33 -0.10 -10.30
N ALA A 177 -19.11 0.38 -10.12
CA ALA A 177 -18.09 -0.33 -9.36
C ALA A 177 -18.53 -0.51 -7.90
N ARG A 178 -18.28 -1.70 -7.38
CA ARG A 178 -18.49 -2.08 -5.99
C ARG A 178 -17.17 -2.56 -5.42
N VAL A 179 -16.85 -2.12 -4.21
CA VAL A 179 -15.58 -2.47 -3.57
C VAL A 179 -15.83 -2.84 -2.12
N GLY A 180 -15.17 -3.89 -1.67
CA GLY A 180 -15.23 -4.35 -0.31
C GLY A 180 -13.86 -4.61 0.27
N TYR A 181 -13.72 -4.34 1.56
CA TYR A 181 -12.50 -4.55 2.32
C TYR A 181 -12.83 -5.04 3.72
N TRP A 182 -12.11 -6.04 4.16
CA TRP A 182 -12.21 -6.54 5.53
C TRP A 182 -10.83 -6.81 6.09
N LYS A 183 -10.56 -6.20 7.25
CA LYS A 183 -9.34 -6.41 8.01
C LYS A 183 -9.66 -7.05 9.35
N PHE A 184 -8.98 -8.12 9.69
CA PHE A 184 -8.97 -8.65 11.04
C PHE A 184 -7.71 -8.22 11.77
N CYS A 185 -7.90 -7.55 12.90
CA CYS A 185 -6.86 -7.21 13.88
C CYS A 185 -7.44 -7.40 15.30
N ARG A 186 -6.59 -7.64 16.29
CA ARG A 186 -7.05 -7.87 17.68
C ARG A 186 -7.55 -6.59 18.34
N LYS A 187 -6.92 -5.45 18.00
CA LYS A 187 -7.31 -4.12 18.47
C LYS A 187 -7.36 -3.15 17.31
N ALA A 188 -8.25 -2.16 17.38
CA ALA A 188 -8.29 -1.07 16.40
C ALA A 188 -6.93 -0.38 16.29
N GLY A 189 -6.46 -0.17 15.06
CA GLY A 189 -5.17 0.46 14.77
C GLY A 189 -3.96 -0.47 14.77
N GLU A 190 -4.11 -1.75 15.14
CA GLU A 190 -3.04 -2.74 14.98
C GLU A 190 -2.90 -3.19 13.50
N PHE A 191 -1.75 -3.76 13.18
CA PHE A 191 -1.52 -4.45 11.92
C PHE A 191 -2.49 -5.62 11.75
N ALA A 192 -2.83 -5.91 10.51
CA ALA A 192 -3.74 -6.96 10.17
C ALA A 192 -3.15 -8.36 10.43
N GLN A 193 -3.98 -9.28 10.89
CA GLN A 193 -3.69 -10.72 10.87
C GLN A 193 -4.25 -11.39 9.62
N ALA A 194 -5.29 -10.82 9.01
CA ALA A 194 -5.82 -11.20 7.71
C ALA A 194 -6.48 -10.00 7.05
N ILE A 195 -6.32 -9.91 5.73
CA ILE A 195 -6.99 -8.92 4.87
C ILE A 195 -7.66 -9.65 3.72
N GLY A 196 -8.93 -9.29 3.46
CA GLY A 196 -9.63 -9.56 2.22
C GLY A 196 -10.02 -8.25 1.56
N ALA A 197 -9.79 -8.15 0.25
CA ALA A 197 -10.29 -7.04 -0.57
C ALA A 197 -10.94 -7.58 -1.84
N ALA A 198 -12.01 -6.94 -2.31
CA ALA A 198 -12.73 -7.33 -3.51
C ALA A 198 -13.15 -6.09 -4.29
N LEU A 199 -13.05 -6.13 -5.61
CA LEU A 199 -13.50 -5.10 -6.54
C LEU A 199 -14.24 -5.76 -7.69
N ASP A 200 -15.50 -5.37 -7.89
CA ASP A 200 -16.31 -5.67 -9.06
C ASP A 200 -16.61 -4.36 -9.78
N ASP A 201 -16.01 -4.16 -10.94
CA ASP A 201 -16.23 -2.97 -11.80
C ASP A 201 -16.67 -3.42 -13.19
N PRO A 202 -17.98 -3.67 -13.39
CA PRO A 202 -18.50 -4.25 -14.61
C PRO A 202 -18.34 -3.32 -15.83
N ASP A 203 -18.29 -2.00 -15.64
CA ASP A 203 -18.09 -1.04 -16.75
C ASP A 203 -16.66 -1.12 -17.32
N ARG A 204 -15.72 -1.64 -16.54
CA ARG A 204 -14.31 -1.81 -16.91
C ARG A 204 -13.93 -3.28 -17.11
N GLY A 205 -14.86 -4.20 -16.90
CA GLY A 205 -14.63 -5.64 -17.01
C GLY A 205 -13.70 -6.20 -15.92
N PHE A 206 -13.68 -5.61 -14.72
CA PHE A 206 -12.83 -6.04 -13.62
C PHE A 206 -13.63 -6.76 -12.53
N ALA A 207 -13.21 -7.98 -12.20
CA ALA A 207 -13.64 -8.71 -11.03
C ALA A 207 -12.39 -9.22 -10.32
N ARG A 208 -11.87 -8.48 -9.35
CA ARG A 208 -10.57 -8.74 -8.70
C ARG A 208 -10.75 -8.97 -7.22
N ALA A 209 -10.00 -9.91 -6.65
CA ALA A 209 -9.92 -10.09 -5.21
C ALA A 209 -8.46 -10.16 -4.75
N VAL A 210 -8.22 -9.79 -3.51
CA VAL A 210 -6.88 -9.80 -2.89
C VAL A 210 -6.95 -10.44 -1.51
N ILE A 211 -5.99 -11.30 -1.25
CA ILE A 211 -5.71 -11.87 0.07
C ILE A 211 -4.42 -11.21 0.56
N GLY A 212 -4.52 -10.39 1.59
CA GLY A 212 -3.40 -9.65 2.19
C GLY A 212 -3.08 -10.14 3.60
N ALA A 213 -2.07 -9.53 4.21
CA ALA A 213 -1.46 -9.99 5.46
C ALA A 213 -0.94 -11.43 5.35
N THR A 214 -0.36 -11.76 4.20
CA THR A 214 0.28 -13.04 3.91
C THR A 214 1.74 -13.04 4.38
N ARG A 215 2.50 -14.07 4.04
CA ARG A 215 3.95 -14.14 4.31
C ARG A 215 4.81 -13.45 3.24
N GLY A 216 4.20 -12.65 2.37
CA GLY A 216 4.86 -11.96 1.25
C GLY A 216 3.95 -10.93 0.62
N ALA A 217 4.10 -10.70 -0.67
CA ALA A 217 3.23 -9.80 -1.42
C ALA A 217 1.75 -10.21 -1.32
N PRO A 218 0.79 -9.26 -1.40
CA PRO A 218 -0.62 -9.58 -1.45
C PRO A 218 -0.92 -10.53 -2.64
N HIS A 219 -1.71 -11.57 -2.39
CA HIS A 219 -2.09 -12.51 -3.43
C HIS A 219 -3.30 -12.00 -4.21
N LEU A 220 -3.08 -11.67 -5.48
CA LEU A 220 -4.10 -11.15 -6.39
C LEU A 220 -4.79 -12.28 -7.16
N LEU A 221 -6.12 -12.33 -7.08
CA LEU A 221 -7.01 -13.08 -7.95
C LEU A 221 -7.52 -12.11 -9.02
N ALA A 222 -6.91 -12.14 -10.21
CA ALA A 222 -7.19 -11.18 -11.29
C ALA A 222 -8.57 -11.40 -11.95
N ASP A 223 -9.08 -12.64 -11.89
CA ASP A 223 -10.44 -13.01 -12.28
C ASP A 223 -11.14 -13.69 -11.11
N ALA A 224 -11.99 -12.94 -10.42
CA ALA A 224 -12.72 -13.39 -9.24
C ALA A 224 -14.25 -13.44 -9.47
N ALA A 225 -14.74 -13.27 -10.71
CA ALA A 225 -16.17 -13.21 -10.99
C ALA A 225 -16.91 -14.46 -10.53
N ALA A 226 -16.37 -15.65 -10.80
CA ALA A 226 -16.95 -16.91 -10.34
C ALA A 226 -17.00 -17.02 -8.81
N LEU A 227 -15.98 -16.50 -8.12
CA LEU A 227 -15.92 -16.47 -6.66
C LEU A 227 -16.93 -15.48 -6.07
N PHE A 228 -17.18 -14.35 -6.75
CA PHE A 228 -18.20 -13.39 -6.32
C PHE A 228 -19.62 -13.92 -6.48
N ALA A 229 -19.87 -14.64 -7.58
CA ALA A 229 -21.18 -15.27 -7.82
C ALA A 229 -21.51 -16.37 -6.81
N LYS A 230 -20.52 -17.15 -6.36
CA LYS A 230 -20.66 -18.24 -5.39
C LYS A 230 -19.46 -18.28 -4.43
N PRO A 231 -19.48 -17.48 -3.35
CA PRO A 231 -18.39 -17.46 -2.37
C PRO A 231 -18.48 -18.67 -1.41
N GLU A 232 -18.54 -19.88 -1.97
CA GLU A 232 -18.64 -21.11 -1.21
C GLU A 232 -17.35 -21.37 -0.42
N LYS A 233 -17.48 -21.97 0.76
CA LYS A 233 -16.35 -22.24 1.67
C LYS A 233 -15.17 -22.93 0.98
N GLN A 234 -15.43 -23.92 0.14
CA GLN A 234 -14.37 -24.66 -0.56
C GLN A 234 -13.65 -23.80 -1.62
N ALA A 235 -14.37 -22.91 -2.31
CA ALA A 235 -13.77 -21.99 -3.29
C ALA A 235 -12.89 -20.97 -2.59
N LEU A 236 -13.36 -20.39 -1.48
CA LEU A 236 -12.58 -19.46 -0.65
C LEU A 236 -11.31 -20.11 -0.09
N LEU A 237 -11.41 -21.35 0.42
CA LEU A 237 -10.25 -22.08 0.93
C LEU A 237 -9.23 -22.37 -0.16
N ARG A 238 -9.65 -22.75 -1.38
CA ARG A 238 -8.72 -22.94 -2.53
C ARG A 238 -8.00 -21.63 -2.89
N ALA A 239 -8.72 -20.50 -2.89
CA ALA A 239 -8.10 -19.20 -3.12
C ALA A 239 -7.02 -18.87 -2.08
N VAL A 240 -7.30 -19.15 -0.81
CA VAL A 240 -6.34 -18.95 0.30
C VAL A 240 -5.15 -19.92 0.23
N ASP A 241 -5.37 -21.16 -0.23
CA ASP A 241 -4.31 -22.12 -0.46
C ASP A 241 -3.33 -21.62 -1.54
N GLY A 242 -3.85 -20.98 -2.60
CA GLY A 242 -3.08 -20.29 -3.63
C GLY A 242 -2.21 -19.14 -3.10
N ALA A 243 -2.61 -18.54 -1.98
CA ALA A 243 -1.82 -17.51 -1.28
C ALA A 243 -0.73 -18.08 -0.36
N GLY A 244 -0.46 -19.38 -0.40
CA GLY A 244 0.58 -20.03 0.40
C GLY A 244 0.22 -20.26 1.88
N LEU A 245 -1.07 -20.25 2.22
CA LEU A 245 -1.56 -20.37 3.60
C LEU A 245 -2.12 -21.77 3.94
N ALA A 246 -1.96 -22.73 3.06
CA ALA A 246 -2.52 -24.09 3.21
C ALA A 246 -2.04 -24.84 4.47
N ALA A 247 -0.80 -24.62 4.90
CA ALA A 247 -0.16 -25.37 5.99
C ALA A 247 -0.64 -24.96 7.40
N ASP A 248 -1.25 -23.79 7.54
CA ASP A 248 -1.71 -23.23 8.82
C ASP A 248 -3.24 -23.16 8.83
N ALA A 249 -3.87 -24.14 9.48
CA ALA A 249 -5.33 -24.27 9.49
C ALA A 249 -6.05 -23.04 10.09
N TYR A 250 -5.48 -22.40 11.10
CA TYR A 250 -6.07 -21.21 11.72
C TYR A 250 -5.99 -20.01 10.76
N ASN A 251 -4.79 -19.69 10.27
CA ASN A 251 -4.61 -18.58 9.33
C ASN A 251 -5.37 -18.81 8.01
N ARG A 252 -5.40 -20.04 7.52
CA ARG A 252 -6.20 -20.44 6.36
C ARG A 252 -7.68 -20.10 6.54
N GLN A 253 -8.26 -20.48 7.67
CA GLN A 253 -9.67 -20.19 7.97
C GLN A 253 -9.91 -18.68 8.17
N LEU A 254 -9.00 -17.99 8.86
CA LEU A 254 -9.07 -16.56 9.12
C LEU A 254 -9.10 -15.74 7.81
N HIS A 255 -8.20 -16.04 6.88
CA HIS A 255 -8.15 -15.36 5.58
C HIS A 255 -9.35 -15.70 4.70
N ALA A 256 -9.86 -16.93 4.74
CA ALA A 256 -11.08 -17.30 4.02
C ALA A 256 -12.29 -16.51 4.51
N VAL A 257 -12.40 -16.29 5.84
CA VAL A 257 -13.43 -15.44 6.42
C VAL A 257 -13.26 -13.97 6.04
N ALA A 258 -12.02 -13.46 6.07
CA ALA A 258 -11.74 -12.08 5.67
C ALA A 258 -12.11 -11.83 4.20
N LEU A 259 -11.72 -12.75 3.30
CA LEU A 259 -12.07 -12.69 1.88
C LEU A 259 -13.58 -12.75 1.67
N ARG A 260 -14.29 -13.67 2.33
CA ARG A 260 -15.74 -13.77 2.25
C ARG A 260 -16.43 -12.48 2.67
N ARG A 261 -16.03 -11.88 3.80
CA ARG A 261 -16.61 -10.62 4.28
C ARG A 261 -16.34 -9.44 3.37
N ALA A 262 -15.18 -9.41 2.69
CA ALA A 262 -14.92 -8.41 1.67
C ALA A 262 -15.85 -8.58 0.46
N ILE A 263 -16.11 -9.83 0.03
CA ILE A 263 -17.03 -10.13 -1.07
C ILE A 263 -18.48 -9.78 -0.68
N GLU A 264 -18.91 -10.10 0.54
CA GLU A 264 -20.25 -9.75 1.05
C GLU A 264 -20.53 -8.24 0.97
N LYS A 265 -19.51 -7.39 1.16
CA LYS A 265 -19.64 -5.93 1.01
C LYS A 265 -19.88 -5.47 -0.44
N LEU A 266 -19.68 -6.30 -1.44
CA LEU A 266 -20.03 -5.95 -2.84
C LEU A 266 -21.54 -5.91 -3.06
N ALA A 267 -22.32 -6.55 -2.20
CA ALA A 267 -23.77 -6.59 -2.31
C ALA A 267 -24.49 -5.48 -1.49
N ALA A 268 -23.76 -4.79 -0.62
CA ALA A 268 -24.26 -3.70 0.21
C ALA A 268 -24.15 -2.36 -0.54
#